data_786c03b61d800d191bd2b86fd1cad928
#
_entry.id   786c03b61d800d191bd2b86fd1cad928
#
_cell.length_a   1.000
_cell.length_b   1.000
_cell.length_c   1.000
_cell.angle_alpha   90.00
_cell.angle_beta   90.00
_cell.angle_gamma   90.00
#
_symmetry.space_group_name_H-M   'P 1'
#
loop_
_entity.id
_entity.type
_entity.pdbx_description
1 polymer ?
#
loop_
_entity_poly.entity_id
_entity_poly.type
_entity_poly.pdbx_seq_one_letter_code
_entity_poly.pdbx_strand_id
1 'polypeptide(L)'
;IPWRGYTLIGTTDTDYAGSADKVYADTHDVEYLLEEARRIFRLENLDREGIITTFAGLRPLVNTQDKLTWQVSREHLIKESHSGLISVVGGKYTTYRHLAEQVADLALAKIAGRNFKECMTHMIGSSSPAPAKEKADLRNLIEHAVKEEMANSLTDLLVRRLELSLTPAHGFEYLKECADIMAALLGWTDTKKEQEISLYKEEVRKNMDF
;
A
#
# COMPACT_ATOMS: atom_id res chain seq x y z
N ILE A 1 -12.38 9.95 5.46
CA ILE A 1 -11.20 10.57 6.08
C ILE A 1 -10.71 11.67 5.13
N PRO A 2 -10.54 12.92 5.60
CA PRO A 2 -9.90 13.96 4.79
C PRO A 2 -8.47 13.55 4.40
N TRP A 3 -8.12 13.72 3.12
CA TRP A 3 -6.81 13.37 2.59
C TRP A 3 -6.37 14.36 1.51
N ARG A 4 -5.40 15.23 1.79
CA ARG A 4 -4.78 16.17 0.83
C ARG A 4 -5.77 16.98 -0.03
N GLY A 5 -6.86 17.45 0.56
CA GLY A 5 -7.93 18.18 -0.14
C GLY A 5 -9.00 17.31 -0.78
N TYR A 6 -8.87 16.00 -0.67
CA TYR A 6 -9.84 15.00 -1.13
C TYR A 6 -10.46 14.25 0.06
N THR A 7 -11.36 13.34 -0.20
CA THR A 7 -11.98 12.47 0.79
C THR A 7 -11.70 11.01 0.45
N LEU A 8 -11.10 10.29 1.40
CA LEU A 8 -10.95 8.83 1.33
C LEU A 8 -12.18 8.18 1.98
N ILE A 9 -12.89 7.34 1.22
CA ILE A 9 -14.05 6.56 1.68
C ILE A 9 -13.67 5.08 1.68
N GLY A 10 -14.02 4.38 2.74
CA GLY A 10 -13.76 2.94 2.92
C GLY A 10 -14.46 2.40 4.17
N THR A 11 -14.58 1.14 4.29
CA THR A 11 -14.03 0.04 3.51
C THR A 11 -15.12 -0.99 3.21
N THR A 12 -14.92 -1.76 2.14
CA THR A 12 -15.57 -3.06 1.99
C THR A 12 -14.73 -4.15 2.65
N ASP A 13 -15.31 -5.30 2.91
CA ASP A 13 -14.64 -6.47 3.49
C ASP A 13 -15.34 -7.72 2.96
N THR A 14 -14.91 -8.19 1.80
CA THR A 14 -15.54 -9.27 1.04
C THR A 14 -14.58 -10.44 0.85
N ASP A 15 -15.11 -11.64 0.68
CA ASP A 15 -14.32 -12.82 0.34
C ASP A 15 -13.76 -12.68 -1.07
N TYR A 16 -12.47 -12.99 -1.22
CA TYR A 16 -11.79 -12.92 -2.49
C TYR A 16 -11.22 -14.28 -2.89
N ALA A 17 -11.66 -14.78 -4.05
CA ALA A 17 -11.24 -16.07 -4.61
C ALA A 17 -10.31 -15.96 -5.82
N GLY A 18 -9.92 -14.73 -6.20
CA GLY A 18 -9.09 -14.47 -7.37
C GLY A 18 -7.58 -14.62 -7.08
N SER A 19 -6.77 -14.20 -8.04
CA SER A 19 -5.31 -14.18 -7.90
C SER A 19 -4.86 -13.06 -6.96
N ALA A 20 -3.97 -13.36 -6.01
CA ALA A 20 -3.37 -12.37 -5.10
C ALA A 20 -2.62 -11.24 -5.83
N ASP A 21 -2.20 -11.47 -7.08
CA ASP A 21 -1.51 -10.47 -7.91
C ASP A 21 -2.47 -9.53 -8.65
N LYS A 22 -3.79 -9.74 -8.54
CA LYS A 22 -4.80 -9.00 -9.31
C LYS A 22 -5.96 -8.58 -8.42
N VAL A 23 -5.66 -7.80 -7.39
CA VAL A 23 -6.64 -7.35 -6.40
C VAL A 23 -7.00 -5.90 -6.69
N TYR A 24 -8.21 -5.66 -7.16
CA TYR A 24 -8.77 -4.34 -7.47
C TYR A 24 -10.18 -4.25 -6.90
N ALA A 25 -10.65 -3.03 -6.63
CA ALA A 25 -12.05 -2.81 -6.29
C ALA A 25 -12.92 -3.05 -7.53
N ASP A 26 -14.07 -3.64 -7.34
CA ASP A 26 -15.05 -3.86 -8.40
C ASP A 26 -16.24 -2.89 -8.29
N THR A 27 -17.13 -2.99 -9.25
CA THR A 27 -18.35 -2.19 -9.30
C THR A 27 -19.19 -2.33 -8.01
N HIS A 28 -19.26 -3.51 -7.42
CA HIS A 28 -20.04 -3.75 -6.22
C HIS A 28 -19.44 -3.03 -5.01
N ASP A 29 -18.12 -3.08 -4.86
CA ASP A 29 -17.40 -2.35 -3.80
C ASP A 29 -17.69 -0.84 -3.89
N VAL A 30 -17.61 -0.30 -5.10
CA VAL A 30 -17.80 1.13 -5.35
C VAL A 30 -19.25 1.56 -5.06
N GLU A 31 -20.24 0.84 -5.60
CA GLU A 31 -21.65 1.18 -5.37
C GLU A 31 -22.02 1.10 -3.88
N TYR A 32 -21.59 0.05 -3.20
CA TYR A 32 -21.80 -0.07 -1.76
C TYR A 32 -21.28 1.15 -0.98
N LEU A 33 -20.04 1.57 -1.25
CA LEU A 33 -19.44 2.71 -0.57
C LEU A 33 -20.12 4.03 -0.92
N LEU A 34 -20.53 4.22 -2.18
CA LEU A 34 -21.28 5.40 -2.60
C LEU A 34 -22.66 5.47 -1.94
N GLU A 35 -23.39 4.37 -1.90
CA GLU A 35 -24.70 4.30 -1.25
C GLU A 35 -24.62 4.61 0.24
N GLU A 36 -23.65 4.01 0.95
CA GLU A 36 -23.45 4.27 2.36
C GLU A 36 -23.04 5.73 2.63
N ALA A 37 -22.17 6.29 1.80
CA ALA A 37 -21.77 7.68 1.93
C ALA A 37 -22.95 8.65 1.67
N ARG A 38 -23.75 8.40 0.64
CA ARG A 38 -24.97 9.17 0.35
C ARG A 38 -25.94 9.13 1.54
N ARG A 39 -26.17 7.94 2.08
CA ARG A 39 -27.08 7.72 3.21
C ARG A 39 -26.62 8.45 4.48
N ILE A 40 -25.35 8.30 4.85
CA ILE A 40 -24.80 8.82 6.11
C ILE A 40 -24.64 10.34 6.07
N PHE A 41 -24.11 10.86 4.97
CA PHE A 41 -23.79 12.28 4.84
C PHE A 41 -24.87 13.11 4.12
N ARG A 42 -25.96 12.45 3.69
CA ARG A 42 -27.08 13.10 2.94
C ARG A 42 -26.60 13.84 1.69
N LEU A 43 -25.70 13.18 0.93
CA LEU A 43 -25.10 13.74 -0.28
C LEU A 43 -25.88 13.25 -1.51
N GLU A 44 -26.76 14.10 -2.06
CA GLU A 44 -27.58 13.72 -3.22
C GLU A 44 -26.78 13.59 -4.53
N ASN A 45 -25.65 14.32 -4.65
CA ASN A 45 -24.87 14.44 -5.89
C ASN A 45 -23.53 13.70 -5.82
N LEU A 46 -23.38 12.71 -4.96
CA LEU A 46 -22.19 11.88 -4.93
C LEU A 46 -22.36 10.74 -5.94
N ASP A 47 -21.59 10.76 -7.01
CA ASP A 47 -21.65 9.78 -8.09
C ASP A 47 -20.26 9.22 -8.45
N ARG A 48 -20.22 8.33 -9.45
CA ARG A 48 -18.97 7.73 -9.92
C ARG A 48 -18.02 8.74 -10.56
N GLU A 49 -18.55 9.80 -11.17
CA GLU A 49 -17.73 10.83 -11.83
C GLU A 49 -16.84 11.58 -10.83
N GLY A 50 -17.26 11.64 -9.56
CA GLY A 50 -16.48 12.20 -8.48
C GLY A 50 -15.33 11.33 -7.97
N ILE A 51 -15.21 10.08 -8.41
CA ILE A 51 -14.17 9.15 -7.96
C ILE A 51 -12.87 9.43 -8.71
N ILE A 52 -11.82 9.75 -7.96
CA ILE A 52 -10.49 9.95 -8.55
C ILE A 52 -9.84 8.59 -8.82
N THR A 53 -9.87 7.67 -7.86
CA THR A 53 -9.27 6.34 -7.97
C THR A 53 -9.79 5.42 -6.89
N THR A 54 -9.62 4.13 -7.10
CA THR A 54 -9.85 3.09 -6.09
C THR A 54 -8.55 2.37 -5.76
N PHE A 55 -8.53 1.64 -4.67
CA PHE A 55 -7.49 0.67 -4.38
C PHE A 55 -8.03 -0.42 -3.46
N ALA A 56 -7.51 -1.62 -3.62
CA ALA A 56 -7.89 -2.78 -2.82
C ALA A 56 -6.66 -3.55 -2.34
N GLY A 57 -6.83 -4.39 -1.33
CA GLY A 57 -5.76 -5.22 -0.80
C GLY A 57 -6.32 -6.42 -0.06
N LEU A 58 -5.54 -7.49 0.02
CA LEU A 58 -5.90 -8.68 0.75
C LEU A 58 -5.53 -8.57 2.23
N ARG A 59 -6.42 -9.02 3.10
CA ARG A 59 -6.12 -9.21 4.51
C ARG A 59 -5.59 -10.62 4.74
N PRO A 60 -4.38 -10.79 5.29
CA PRO A 60 -3.83 -12.10 5.62
C PRO A 60 -4.47 -12.62 6.92
N LEU A 61 -5.72 -13.06 6.83
CA LEU A 61 -6.45 -13.60 7.99
C LEU A 61 -5.99 -15.02 8.30
N VAL A 62 -5.96 -15.38 9.59
CA VAL A 62 -5.74 -16.76 10.01
C VAL A 62 -7.00 -17.56 9.71
N ASN A 63 -6.89 -18.56 8.83
CA ASN A 63 -8.02 -19.44 8.53
C ASN A 63 -8.42 -20.22 9.79
N THR A 64 -9.57 -19.86 10.34
CA THR A 64 -10.25 -20.61 11.39
C THR A 64 -11.45 -21.27 10.72
N GLN A 65 -11.36 -22.56 10.45
CA GLN A 65 -12.45 -23.35 9.88
C GLN A 65 -13.78 -22.99 10.60
N ASP A 66 -14.82 -22.74 9.83
CA ASP A 66 -16.21 -22.48 10.27
C ASP A 66 -16.57 -21.08 10.82
N LYS A 67 -15.83 -20.03 10.53
CA LYS A 67 -16.24 -18.66 10.86
C LYS A 67 -16.48 -17.82 9.62
N LEU A 68 -17.54 -17.00 9.66
CA LEU A 68 -17.79 -15.99 8.64
C LEU A 68 -16.63 -14.98 8.64
N THR A 69 -16.25 -14.44 7.48
CA THR A 69 -15.08 -13.57 7.27
C THR A 69 -14.99 -12.42 8.28
N TRP A 70 -16.11 -11.77 8.59
CA TRP A 70 -16.17 -10.69 9.56
C TRP A 70 -16.00 -11.13 11.05
N GLN A 71 -16.13 -12.44 11.32
CA GLN A 71 -15.94 -13.04 12.65
C GLN A 71 -14.53 -13.60 12.85
N VAL A 72 -13.71 -13.65 11.79
CA VAL A 72 -12.33 -14.16 11.89
C VAL A 72 -11.50 -13.19 12.70
N SER A 73 -10.80 -13.72 13.71
CA SER A 73 -9.92 -12.91 14.54
C SER A 73 -8.83 -12.25 13.69
N ARG A 74 -8.62 -10.97 13.95
CA ARG A 74 -7.51 -10.19 13.36
C ARG A 74 -6.25 -10.24 14.23
N GLU A 75 -6.17 -11.20 15.14
CA GLU A 75 -4.97 -11.45 15.92
C GLU A 75 -3.92 -12.13 15.04
N HIS A 76 -2.66 -11.95 15.42
CA HIS A 76 -1.57 -12.63 14.74
C HIS A 76 -1.39 -14.04 15.30
N LEU A 77 -0.87 -14.91 14.47
CA LEU A 77 -0.41 -16.24 14.82
C LEU A 77 1.08 -16.34 14.52
N ILE A 78 1.87 -16.69 15.52
CA ILE A 78 3.27 -17.06 15.36
C ILE A 78 3.37 -18.56 15.50
N LYS A 79 3.86 -19.24 14.48
CA LYS A 79 4.00 -20.70 14.44
C LYS A 79 5.41 -21.10 14.06
N GLU A 80 5.99 -21.98 14.85
CA GLU A 80 7.24 -22.61 14.51
C GLU A 80 6.99 -23.98 13.87
N SER A 81 7.65 -24.25 12.75
CA SER A 81 7.64 -25.55 12.10
C SER A 81 8.66 -26.49 12.74
N HIS A 82 8.54 -27.77 12.44
CA HIS A 82 9.51 -28.78 12.90
C HIS A 82 10.95 -28.54 12.38
N SER A 83 11.09 -27.86 11.23
CA SER A 83 12.39 -27.44 10.70
C SER A 83 12.98 -26.19 11.36
N GLY A 84 12.27 -25.56 12.31
CA GLY A 84 12.69 -24.34 12.97
C GLY A 84 12.29 -23.04 12.25
N LEU A 85 11.54 -23.13 11.14
CA LEU A 85 11.01 -21.94 10.45
C LEU A 85 9.94 -21.28 11.30
N ILE A 86 10.10 -19.98 11.58
CA ILE A 86 9.09 -19.16 12.25
C ILE A 86 8.21 -18.52 11.19
N SER A 87 6.92 -18.86 11.20
CA SER A 87 5.89 -18.28 10.33
C SER A 87 5.02 -17.32 11.10
N VAL A 88 4.73 -16.18 10.51
CA VAL A 88 3.87 -15.15 11.09
C VAL A 88 2.71 -14.90 10.14
N VAL A 89 1.49 -15.00 10.64
CA VAL A 89 0.27 -14.81 9.86
C VAL A 89 -0.70 -13.92 10.61
N GLY A 90 -1.46 -13.08 9.90
CA GLY A 90 -2.43 -12.17 10.49
C GLY A 90 -1.81 -10.93 11.12
N GLY A 91 -2.52 -10.35 12.06
CA GLY A 91 -2.11 -9.13 12.76
C GLY A 91 -2.73 -7.85 12.19
N LYS A 92 -2.43 -6.76 12.85
CA LYS A 92 -2.89 -5.41 12.48
C LYS A 92 -1.70 -4.51 12.22
N TYR A 93 -1.84 -3.58 11.29
CA TYR A 93 -0.80 -2.59 11.04
C TYR A 93 -0.41 -1.82 12.32
N THR A 94 -1.37 -1.51 13.17
CA THR A 94 -1.13 -0.77 14.42
C THR A 94 -0.38 -1.57 15.48
N THR A 95 -0.31 -2.90 15.38
CA THR A 95 0.38 -3.78 16.33
C THR A 95 1.66 -4.39 15.78
N TYR A 96 2.12 -3.94 14.59
CA TYR A 96 3.27 -4.51 13.89
C TYR A 96 4.54 -4.57 14.76
N ARG A 97 4.79 -3.54 15.56
CA ARG A 97 5.99 -3.44 16.39
C ARG A 97 5.99 -4.50 17.51
N HIS A 98 4.87 -4.66 18.21
CA HIS A 98 4.71 -5.68 19.24
C HIS A 98 4.86 -7.10 18.65
N LEU A 99 4.26 -7.32 17.47
CA LEU A 99 4.42 -8.57 16.75
C LEU A 99 5.88 -8.82 16.36
N ALA A 100 6.57 -7.81 15.83
CA ALA A 100 7.98 -7.93 15.47
C ALA A 100 8.87 -8.21 16.68
N GLU A 101 8.60 -7.61 17.85
CA GLU A 101 9.29 -7.88 19.11
C GLU A 101 9.15 -9.37 19.52
N GLN A 102 7.94 -9.91 19.52
CA GLN A 102 7.69 -11.31 19.85
C GLN A 102 8.44 -12.27 18.91
N VAL A 103 8.45 -11.98 17.62
CA VAL A 103 9.15 -12.81 16.61
C VAL A 103 10.67 -12.70 16.79
N ALA A 104 11.18 -11.51 17.05
CA ALA A 104 12.60 -11.30 17.31
C ALA A 104 13.06 -12.05 18.56
N ASP A 105 12.30 -11.99 19.64
CA ASP A 105 12.60 -12.71 20.88
C ASP A 105 12.67 -14.23 20.66
N LEU A 106 11.71 -14.80 19.92
CA LEU A 106 11.72 -16.21 19.55
C LEU A 106 12.94 -16.58 18.70
N ALA A 107 13.28 -15.76 17.70
CA ALA A 107 14.42 -16.02 16.84
C ALA A 107 15.75 -15.92 17.59
N LEU A 108 15.89 -14.91 18.43
CA LEU A 108 17.10 -14.65 19.20
C LEU A 108 17.32 -15.67 20.32
N ALA A 109 16.26 -16.16 20.97
CA ALA A 109 16.36 -17.23 21.96
C ALA A 109 17.00 -18.49 21.34
N LYS A 110 16.75 -18.77 20.07
CA LYS A 110 17.34 -19.90 19.34
C LYS A 110 18.80 -19.68 18.96
N ILE A 111 19.17 -18.46 18.55
CA ILE A 111 20.51 -18.15 18.05
C ILE A 111 21.49 -17.87 19.21
N ALA A 112 21.06 -17.11 20.20
CA ALA A 112 21.93 -16.55 21.22
C ALA A 112 21.72 -17.14 22.62
N GLY A 113 20.67 -17.93 22.85
CA GLY A 113 20.32 -18.45 24.19
C GLY A 113 20.05 -17.35 25.21
N ARG A 114 19.70 -16.15 24.78
CA ARG A 114 19.48 -14.99 25.65
C ARG A 114 18.05 -14.49 25.56
N ASN A 115 17.47 -14.19 26.70
CA ASN A 115 16.26 -13.38 26.77
C ASN A 115 16.67 -11.91 26.54
N PHE A 116 15.99 -11.25 25.61
CA PHE A 116 16.26 -9.85 25.29
C PHE A 116 15.47 -8.92 26.18
N LYS A 117 16.07 -7.77 26.47
CA LYS A 117 15.39 -6.68 27.14
C LYS A 117 14.41 -6.00 26.17
N GLU A 118 13.40 -5.37 26.72
CA GLU A 118 12.44 -4.53 26.01
C GLU A 118 13.06 -3.71 24.88
N CYS A 119 12.49 -3.80 23.69
CA CYS A 119 12.98 -3.10 22.53
C CYS A 119 12.72 -1.61 22.64
N MET A 120 13.78 -0.83 22.88
CA MET A 120 13.77 0.62 22.96
C MET A 120 14.11 1.29 21.61
N THR A 121 13.97 0.59 20.49
CA THR A 121 14.19 1.20 19.17
C THR A 121 13.23 2.35 18.92
N HIS A 122 13.80 3.52 18.66
CA HIS A 122 13.01 4.63 18.15
C HIS A 122 12.45 4.26 16.78
N MET A 123 11.19 4.64 16.52
CA MET A 123 10.64 4.55 15.18
C MET A 123 11.52 5.34 14.24
N ILE A 124 11.92 4.74 13.13
CA ILE A 124 12.53 5.47 12.04
C ILE A 124 11.45 6.46 11.59
N GLY A 125 11.63 7.73 11.91
CA GLY A 125 10.73 8.78 11.45
C GLY A 125 10.78 8.79 9.93
N SER A 126 9.66 8.49 9.27
CA SER A 126 9.56 8.82 7.88
C SER A 126 9.45 10.34 7.81
N SER A 127 10.54 10.98 7.53
CA SER A 127 10.53 12.33 6.99
C SER A 127 10.12 12.26 5.52
N SER A 128 9.02 11.57 5.24
CA SER A 128 8.48 11.59 3.88
C SER A 128 8.19 13.06 3.56
N PRO A 129 8.93 13.70 2.69
CA PRO A 129 8.65 15.08 2.34
C PRO A 129 7.21 15.15 1.82
N ALA A 130 6.51 16.21 2.16
CA ALA A 130 5.21 16.49 1.57
C ALA A 130 5.33 16.42 0.03
N PRO A 131 4.30 15.97 -0.70
CA PRO A 131 4.37 15.91 -2.16
C PRO A 131 4.81 17.27 -2.70
N ALA A 132 5.66 17.21 -3.71
CA ALA A 132 6.19 18.40 -4.35
C ALA A 132 5.06 19.34 -4.76
N LYS A 133 5.04 20.52 -4.19
CA LYS A 133 4.14 21.60 -4.60
C LYS A 133 4.68 22.35 -5.82
N GLU A 134 5.98 22.24 -6.05
CA GLU A 134 6.70 22.95 -7.12
C GLU A 134 7.63 21.99 -7.86
N LYS A 135 7.74 22.17 -9.17
CA LYS A 135 8.60 21.37 -10.05
C LYS A 135 10.07 21.31 -9.61
N ALA A 136 10.56 22.33 -8.92
CA ALA A 136 11.93 22.39 -8.42
C ALA A 136 12.27 21.29 -7.38
N ASP A 137 11.27 20.82 -6.65
CA ASP A 137 11.46 19.81 -5.61
C ASP A 137 11.31 18.37 -6.12
N LEU A 138 10.71 18.18 -7.31
CA LEU A 138 10.39 16.84 -7.83
C LEU A 138 11.62 15.97 -8.01
N ARG A 139 12.71 16.50 -8.56
CA ARG A 139 13.97 15.76 -8.73
C ARG A 139 14.53 15.28 -7.39
N ASN A 140 14.55 16.15 -6.39
CA ASN A 140 15.04 15.81 -5.06
C ASN A 140 14.19 14.71 -4.40
N LEU A 141 12.88 14.76 -4.59
CA LEU A 141 11.95 13.75 -4.10
C LEU A 141 12.19 12.40 -4.78
N ILE A 142 12.40 12.39 -6.09
CA ILE A 142 12.70 11.16 -6.85
C ILE A 142 14.04 10.59 -6.41
N GLU A 143 15.09 11.43 -6.30
CA GLU A 143 16.40 10.98 -5.84
C GLU A 143 16.34 10.38 -4.43
N HIS A 144 15.60 11.01 -3.52
CA HIS A 144 15.37 10.47 -2.19
C HIS A 144 14.62 9.14 -2.22
N ALA A 145 13.53 9.07 -2.96
CA ALA A 145 12.73 7.84 -3.09
C ALA A 145 13.56 6.66 -3.65
N VAL A 146 14.45 6.92 -4.60
CA VAL A 146 15.30 5.88 -5.19
C VAL A 146 16.43 5.48 -4.24
N LYS A 147 17.15 6.46 -3.64
CA LYS A 147 18.36 6.20 -2.87
C LYS A 147 18.07 5.74 -1.44
N GLU A 148 17.03 6.29 -0.82
CA GLU A 148 16.75 6.08 0.62
C GLU A 148 15.52 5.21 0.85
N GLU A 149 14.57 5.16 -0.10
CA GLU A 149 13.30 4.46 0.05
C GLU A 149 13.12 3.28 -0.92
N MET A 150 14.18 2.91 -1.66
CA MET A 150 14.21 1.72 -2.53
C MET A 150 13.15 1.73 -3.64
N ALA A 151 12.76 2.88 -4.19
CA ALA A 151 11.87 2.95 -5.33
C ALA A 151 12.59 2.45 -6.60
N ASN A 152 12.15 1.34 -7.17
CA ASN A 152 12.77 0.68 -8.33
C ASN A 152 11.88 0.66 -9.58
N SER A 153 10.65 1.16 -9.47
CA SER A 153 9.69 1.24 -10.56
C SER A 153 8.93 2.57 -10.51
N LEU A 154 8.31 2.96 -11.63
CA LEU A 154 7.41 4.12 -11.64
C LEU A 154 6.20 3.93 -10.73
N THR A 155 5.72 2.69 -10.56
CA THR A 155 4.66 2.38 -9.61
C THR A 155 5.12 2.57 -8.17
N ASP A 156 6.36 2.19 -7.82
CA ASP A 156 6.88 2.49 -6.48
C ASP A 156 6.90 3.99 -6.23
N LEU A 157 7.44 4.74 -7.19
CA LEU A 157 7.57 6.19 -7.05
C LEU A 157 6.20 6.89 -6.96
N LEU A 158 5.35 6.70 -7.97
CA LEU A 158 4.14 7.49 -8.17
C LEU A 158 2.96 7.04 -7.29
N VAL A 159 2.90 5.74 -6.94
CA VAL A 159 1.83 5.20 -6.08
C VAL A 159 2.27 5.19 -4.61
N ARG A 160 3.45 4.65 -4.30
CA ARG A 160 3.86 4.31 -2.94
C ARG A 160 4.68 5.38 -2.23
N ARG A 161 5.38 6.26 -2.96
CA ARG A 161 6.23 7.30 -2.36
C ARG A 161 5.64 8.70 -2.50
N LEU A 162 5.31 9.10 -3.70
CA LEU A 162 4.79 10.45 -3.98
C LEU A 162 3.26 10.52 -3.90
N GLU A 163 2.57 9.38 -3.99
CA GLU A 163 1.09 9.27 -3.95
C GLU A 163 0.39 10.13 -5.03
N LEU A 164 1.10 10.42 -6.13
CA LEU A 164 0.56 11.22 -7.22
C LEU A 164 -0.53 10.48 -8.00
N SER A 165 -0.57 9.15 -7.92
CA SER A 165 -1.67 8.35 -8.48
C SER A 165 -3.02 8.65 -7.85
N LEU A 166 -3.04 9.22 -6.64
CA LEU A 166 -4.26 9.61 -5.91
C LEU A 166 -4.73 11.04 -6.24
N THR A 167 -4.12 11.68 -7.23
CA THR A 167 -4.56 13.00 -7.73
C THR A 167 -5.45 12.85 -8.96
N PRO A 168 -6.27 13.84 -9.34
CA PRO A 168 -7.11 13.77 -10.54
C PRO A 168 -6.35 13.54 -11.84
N ALA A 169 -5.11 14.00 -11.93
CA ALA A 169 -4.24 13.77 -13.09
C ALA A 169 -3.43 12.48 -12.97
N HIS A 170 -3.56 11.73 -11.86
CA HIS A 170 -2.85 10.48 -11.60
C HIS A 170 -1.33 10.58 -11.78
N GLY A 171 -0.74 11.78 -11.63
CA GLY A 171 0.67 12.03 -11.85
C GLY A 171 1.13 11.95 -13.32
N PHE A 172 0.21 11.88 -14.27
CA PHE A 172 0.56 11.79 -15.71
C PHE A 172 1.30 13.01 -16.20
N GLU A 173 1.07 14.18 -15.65
CA GLU A 173 1.79 15.41 -15.94
C GLU A 173 3.29 15.34 -15.62
N TYR A 174 3.68 14.48 -14.67
CA TYR A 174 5.07 14.25 -14.25
C TYR A 174 5.67 12.95 -14.78
N LEU A 175 4.86 12.08 -15.39
CA LEU A 175 5.22 10.70 -15.71
C LEU A 175 6.51 10.59 -16.54
N LYS A 176 6.62 11.41 -17.59
CA LYS A 176 7.81 11.42 -18.44
C LYS A 176 9.05 11.90 -17.69
N GLU A 177 8.94 12.99 -16.95
CA GLU A 177 10.05 13.53 -16.15
C GLU A 177 10.51 12.54 -15.09
N CYS A 178 9.56 11.91 -14.37
CA CYS A 178 9.86 10.83 -13.40
C CYS A 178 10.59 9.67 -14.07
N ALA A 179 10.13 9.23 -15.23
CA ALA A 179 10.76 8.13 -15.97
C ALA A 179 12.18 8.47 -16.42
N ASP A 180 12.42 9.69 -16.91
CA ASP A 180 13.74 10.13 -17.37
C ASP A 180 14.73 10.23 -16.20
N ILE A 181 14.32 10.76 -15.05
CA ILE A 181 15.16 10.86 -13.85
C ILE A 181 15.45 9.48 -13.28
N MET A 182 14.44 8.62 -13.13
CA MET A 182 14.64 7.25 -12.64
C MET A 182 15.53 6.43 -13.56
N ALA A 183 15.36 6.57 -14.87
CA ALA A 183 16.21 5.91 -15.86
C ALA A 183 17.69 6.30 -15.68
N ALA A 184 17.96 7.58 -15.47
CA ALA A 184 19.32 8.06 -15.21
C ALA A 184 19.90 7.54 -13.89
N LEU A 185 19.09 7.45 -12.82
CA LEU A 185 19.53 6.98 -11.51
C LEU A 185 19.73 5.47 -11.44
N LEU A 186 18.88 4.71 -12.13
CA LEU A 186 18.83 3.24 -12.06
C LEU A 186 19.49 2.56 -13.27
N GLY A 187 19.99 3.33 -14.23
CA GLY A 187 20.62 2.78 -15.44
C GLY A 187 19.64 2.07 -16.37
N TRP A 188 18.39 2.53 -16.45
CA TRP A 188 17.42 1.93 -17.36
C TRP A 188 17.75 2.19 -18.81
N THR A 189 17.53 1.18 -19.65
CA THR A 189 17.51 1.35 -21.11
C THR A 189 16.22 2.07 -21.54
N ASP A 190 16.19 2.63 -22.74
CA ASP A 190 14.97 3.23 -23.30
C ASP A 190 13.82 2.23 -23.36
N THR A 191 14.09 0.98 -23.71
CA THR A 191 13.09 -0.11 -23.70
C THR A 191 12.51 -0.32 -22.29
N LYS A 192 13.35 -0.35 -21.25
CA LYS A 192 12.89 -0.50 -19.87
C LYS A 192 12.06 0.70 -19.42
N LYS A 193 12.50 1.91 -19.78
CA LYS A 193 11.77 3.14 -19.47
C LYS A 193 10.36 3.13 -20.07
N GLU A 194 10.21 2.81 -21.35
CA GLU A 194 8.90 2.70 -22.00
C GLU A 194 8.02 1.60 -21.40
N GLN A 195 8.63 0.48 -21.02
CA GLN A 195 7.94 -0.60 -20.32
C GLN A 195 7.39 -0.13 -18.96
N GLU A 196 8.17 0.60 -18.17
CA GLU A 196 7.74 1.15 -16.88
C GLU A 196 6.59 2.14 -17.03
N ILE A 197 6.66 3.02 -18.03
CA ILE A 197 5.59 3.95 -18.40
C ILE A 197 4.29 3.20 -18.73
N SER A 198 4.40 2.13 -19.51
CA SER A 198 3.24 1.31 -19.90
C SER A 198 2.63 0.59 -18.70
N LEU A 199 3.46 0.00 -17.84
CA LEU A 199 3.02 -0.69 -16.62
C LEU A 199 2.30 0.28 -15.66
N TYR A 200 2.84 1.48 -15.47
CA TYR A 200 2.18 2.47 -14.62
C TYR A 200 0.82 2.90 -15.16
N LYS A 201 0.72 3.16 -16.47
CA LYS A 201 -0.57 3.49 -17.09
C LYS A 201 -1.60 2.37 -16.96
N GLU A 202 -1.15 1.12 -17.09
CA GLU A 202 -2.01 -0.03 -16.89
C GLU A 202 -2.51 -0.16 -15.45
N GLU A 203 -1.63 0.09 -14.48
CA GLU A 203 -2.00 0.08 -13.06
C GLU A 203 -3.06 1.14 -12.73
N VAL A 204 -2.87 2.37 -13.19
CA VAL A 204 -3.87 3.44 -13.01
C VAL A 204 -5.20 3.05 -13.67
N ARG A 205 -5.18 2.51 -14.90
CA ARG A 205 -6.39 2.10 -15.59
C ARG A 205 -7.16 1.03 -14.80
N LYS A 206 -6.48 0.03 -14.24
CA LYS A 206 -7.11 -1.03 -13.45
C LYS A 206 -7.77 -0.50 -12.17
N ASN A 207 -7.20 0.50 -11.55
CA ASN A 207 -7.77 1.14 -10.35
C ASN A 207 -8.97 2.07 -10.68
N MET A 208 -9.28 2.27 -11.95
CA MET A 208 -10.42 3.06 -12.43
C MET A 208 -11.45 2.22 -13.20
N ASP A 209 -11.21 0.93 -13.41
CA ASP A 209 -12.06 0.02 -14.17
C ASP A 209 -13.06 -0.69 -13.23
N PHE A 210 -14.05 0.06 -12.73
CA PHE A 210 -15.06 -0.38 -11.76
C PHE A 210 -16.51 -0.06 -12.18
#